data_65499728acce9fe8b112514519abaffc
#
_entry.id   65499728acce9fe8b112514519abaffc
#
_cell.length_a   1.000
_cell.length_b   1.000
_cell.length_c   1.000
_cell.angle_alpha   90.00
_cell.angle_beta   90.00
_cell.angle_gamma   90.00
#
_symmetry.space_group_name_H-M   'P 1'
#
loop_
_entity.id
_entity.type
_entity.pdbx_description
1 polymer ?
#
loop_
_entity_poly.entity_id
_entity_poly.type
_entity_poly.pdbx_seq_one_letter_code
_entity_poly.pdbx_strand_id
1 'polypeptide(L)'
;MIYGYIRVSTDKQDCENQKLGIDAKASTLGLCIDKYIEDAGISGTKEPEQRALGGVLRHLNPGDVIICSELSRLGRKMFMIMRILEHCMKIGARLYTVKDGYELGDTIQSKVLAFAFGLSAEIERNLIAQRTKEALTALQLRGVKLGRPNGQKNTCHIIDGYENLILDMYSAGISKRKIARTIRVSPPTISRFLESRK
;
A
#
# COMPACT_ATOMS: atom_id res chain seq x y z
N MET A 1 -5.01 -22.25 -1.92
CA MET A 1 -6.47 -22.02 -1.75
C MET A 1 -7.04 -21.41 -3.04
N ILE A 2 -8.33 -21.69 -3.29
CA ILE A 2 -9.03 -21.19 -4.50
C ILE A 2 -10.14 -20.26 -4.04
N TYR A 3 -10.01 -18.97 -4.40
CA TYR A 3 -10.92 -17.91 -4.01
C TYR A 3 -11.84 -17.51 -5.15
N GLY A 4 -13.16 -17.50 -4.92
CA GLY A 4 -14.13 -16.87 -5.78
C GLY A 4 -14.35 -15.42 -5.35
N TYR A 5 -13.94 -14.43 -6.14
CA TYR A 5 -14.12 -13.03 -5.81
C TYR A 5 -15.32 -12.42 -6.53
N ILE A 6 -16.20 -11.80 -5.76
CA ILE A 6 -17.45 -11.19 -6.21
C ILE A 6 -17.49 -9.74 -5.74
N ARG A 7 -17.87 -8.83 -6.63
CA ARG A 7 -18.19 -7.46 -6.27
C ARG A 7 -19.48 -7.00 -6.94
N VAL A 8 -20.45 -6.65 -6.13
CA VAL A 8 -21.76 -6.18 -6.55
C VAL A 8 -22.11 -4.84 -5.91
N SER A 9 -22.96 -4.04 -6.54
CA SER A 9 -23.48 -2.81 -5.93
C SER A 9 -24.41 -3.15 -4.76
N THR A 10 -25.63 -3.64 -5.03
CA THR A 10 -26.62 -4.07 -4.05
C THR A 10 -27.51 -5.18 -4.59
N ASP A 11 -27.30 -5.57 -5.85
CA ASP A 11 -28.14 -6.50 -6.56
C ASP A 11 -27.76 -7.95 -6.24
N LYS A 12 -28.69 -8.67 -5.57
CA LYS A 12 -28.51 -10.08 -5.22
C LYS A 12 -28.42 -10.98 -6.45
N GLN A 13 -29.17 -10.66 -7.51
CA GLN A 13 -29.20 -11.45 -8.73
C GLN A 13 -27.86 -11.40 -9.47
N ASP A 14 -27.19 -10.21 -9.49
CA ASP A 14 -25.83 -10.10 -10.05
C ASP A 14 -24.82 -10.93 -9.24
N CYS A 15 -24.98 -11.03 -7.91
CA CYS A 15 -24.14 -11.87 -7.06
C CYS A 15 -24.26 -13.36 -7.41
N GLU A 16 -25.49 -13.88 -7.55
CA GLU A 16 -25.74 -15.26 -7.92
C GLU A 16 -25.23 -15.61 -9.31
N ASN A 17 -25.44 -14.71 -10.29
CA ASN A 17 -24.92 -14.88 -11.64
C ASN A 17 -23.39 -14.91 -11.68
N GLN A 18 -22.71 -14.08 -10.87
CA GLN A 18 -21.25 -14.12 -10.77
C GLN A 18 -20.78 -15.43 -10.14
N LYS A 19 -21.45 -15.93 -9.09
CA LYS A 19 -21.12 -17.23 -8.47
C LYS A 19 -21.23 -18.38 -9.48
N LEU A 20 -22.36 -18.47 -10.17
CA LEU A 20 -22.54 -19.50 -11.18
C LEU A 20 -21.46 -19.50 -12.27
N GLY A 21 -21.09 -18.30 -12.75
CA GLY A 21 -20.00 -18.17 -13.73
C GLY A 21 -18.62 -18.58 -13.17
N ILE A 22 -18.34 -18.22 -11.92
CA ILE A 22 -17.09 -18.57 -11.24
C ILE A 22 -17.02 -20.09 -11.02
N ASP A 23 -18.11 -20.72 -10.57
CA ASP A 23 -18.19 -22.17 -10.36
C ASP A 23 -18.00 -22.94 -11.68
N ALA A 24 -18.65 -22.50 -12.74
CA ALA A 24 -18.48 -23.08 -14.07
C ALA A 24 -17.02 -22.98 -14.56
N LYS A 25 -16.37 -21.82 -14.37
CA LYS A 25 -14.97 -21.63 -14.72
C LYS A 25 -14.05 -22.51 -13.87
N ALA A 26 -14.28 -22.56 -12.55
CA ALA A 26 -13.53 -23.45 -11.65
C ALA A 26 -13.63 -24.91 -12.07
N SER A 27 -14.85 -25.38 -12.37
CA SER A 27 -15.08 -26.74 -12.85
C SER A 27 -14.35 -27.04 -14.15
N THR A 28 -14.34 -26.11 -15.10
CA THR A 28 -13.59 -26.23 -16.36
C THR A 28 -12.09 -26.37 -16.14
N LEU A 29 -11.56 -25.75 -15.08
CA LEU A 29 -10.15 -25.82 -14.68
C LEU A 29 -9.84 -27.03 -13.78
N GLY A 30 -10.82 -27.87 -13.46
CA GLY A 30 -10.68 -28.97 -12.51
C GLY A 30 -10.45 -28.52 -11.08
N LEU A 31 -10.94 -27.32 -10.71
CA LEU A 31 -10.76 -26.71 -9.41
C LEU A 31 -12.11 -26.63 -8.66
N CYS A 32 -12.03 -26.62 -7.33
CA CYS A 32 -13.17 -26.35 -6.46
C CYS A 32 -12.93 -25.05 -5.67
N ILE A 33 -13.93 -24.18 -5.57
CA ILE A 33 -13.81 -22.95 -4.80
C ILE A 33 -13.78 -23.29 -3.31
N ASP A 34 -12.68 -22.92 -2.63
CA ASP A 34 -12.55 -23.09 -1.17
C ASP A 34 -13.31 -22.00 -0.42
N LYS A 35 -13.29 -20.77 -0.93
CA LYS A 35 -13.86 -19.61 -0.25
C LYS A 35 -14.35 -18.54 -1.21
N TYR A 36 -15.56 -18.05 -0.99
CA TYR A 36 -16.07 -16.85 -1.64
C TYR A 36 -15.76 -15.59 -0.82
N ILE A 37 -15.35 -14.55 -1.51
CA ILE A 37 -15.05 -13.21 -0.96
C ILE A 37 -15.97 -12.22 -1.65
N GLU A 38 -16.81 -11.55 -0.87
CA GLU A 38 -17.85 -10.66 -1.37
C GLU A 38 -17.61 -9.23 -0.91
N ASP A 39 -17.57 -8.31 -1.86
CA ASP A 39 -17.56 -6.86 -1.65
C ASP A 39 -18.92 -6.31 -2.11
N ALA A 40 -19.94 -6.39 -1.24
CA ALA A 40 -21.29 -5.90 -1.51
C ALA A 40 -21.41 -4.40 -1.19
N GLY A 41 -22.03 -3.63 -2.08
CA GLY A 41 -22.23 -2.18 -1.90
C GLY A 41 -20.95 -1.34 -1.95
N ILE A 42 -19.81 -1.95 -2.32
CA ILE A 42 -18.51 -1.27 -2.32
C ILE A 42 -18.13 -0.83 -3.73
N SER A 43 -17.82 0.48 -3.88
CA SER A 43 -17.36 1.02 -5.15
C SER A 43 -16.01 0.43 -5.55
N GLY A 44 -15.87 0.05 -6.81
CA GLY A 44 -14.59 -0.38 -7.39
C GLY A 44 -13.54 0.72 -7.51
N THR A 45 -13.84 1.96 -7.11
CA THR A 45 -12.88 3.06 -7.02
C THR A 45 -12.12 3.09 -5.70
N LYS A 46 -12.64 2.39 -4.64
CA LYS A 46 -11.93 2.25 -3.37
C LYS A 46 -10.71 1.36 -3.55
N GLU A 47 -9.63 1.68 -2.83
CA GLU A 47 -8.41 0.88 -2.85
C GLU A 47 -8.67 -0.55 -2.33
N PRO A 48 -7.95 -1.56 -2.86
CA PRO A 48 -8.15 -2.97 -2.48
C PRO A 48 -8.02 -3.20 -0.97
N GLU A 49 -7.12 -2.48 -0.31
CA GLU A 49 -6.85 -2.57 1.13
C GLU A 49 -8.06 -2.21 2.00
N GLN A 50 -8.99 -1.42 1.45
CA GLN A 50 -10.22 -0.98 2.11
C GLN A 50 -11.41 -1.90 1.83
N ARG A 51 -11.18 -3.05 1.20
CA ARG A 51 -12.17 -4.03 0.78
C ARG A 51 -11.81 -5.42 1.28
N ALA A 52 -12.74 -6.37 1.24
CA ALA A 52 -12.47 -7.77 1.56
C ALA A 52 -11.38 -8.37 0.66
N LEU A 53 -11.27 -7.90 -0.60
CA LEU A 53 -10.19 -8.26 -1.52
C LEU A 53 -8.81 -8.04 -0.92
N GLY A 54 -8.58 -6.91 -0.22
CA GLY A 54 -7.28 -6.60 0.39
C GLY A 54 -6.90 -7.60 1.49
N GLY A 55 -7.88 -8.18 2.17
CA GLY A 55 -7.66 -9.29 3.10
C GLY A 55 -7.10 -10.52 2.40
N VAL A 56 -7.67 -10.89 1.25
CA VAL A 56 -7.18 -12.00 0.44
C VAL A 56 -5.77 -11.74 -0.07
N LEU A 57 -5.55 -10.58 -0.68
CA LEU A 57 -4.25 -10.23 -1.29
C LEU A 57 -3.09 -10.30 -0.27
N ARG A 58 -3.33 -9.91 0.99
CA ARG A 58 -2.31 -10.00 2.05
C ARG A 58 -1.95 -11.42 2.47
N HIS A 59 -2.84 -12.39 2.27
CA HIS A 59 -2.68 -13.77 2.73
C HIS A 59 -2.51 -14.77 1.58
N LEU A 60 -2.33 -14.28 0.35
CA LEU A 60 -2.05 -15.14 -0.81
C LEU A 60 -0.72 -15.87 -0.63
N ASN A 61 -0.72 -17.14 -1.00
CA ASN A 61 0.46 -17.98 -1.07
C ASN A 61 0.75 -18.39 -2.52
N PRO A 62 1.98 -18.83 -2.82
CA PRO A 62 2.31 -19.39 -4.12
C PRO A 62 1.36 -20.55 -4.48
N GLY A 63 0.82 -20.52 -5.68
CA GLY A 63 -0.14 -21.52 -6.16
C GLY A 63 -1.61 -21.26 -5.79
N ASP A 64 -1.91 -20.24 -4.97
CA ASP A 64 -3.29 -19.83 -4.73
C ASP A 64 -3.92 -19.30 -6.04
N VAL A 65 -5.25 -19.41 -6.11
CA VAL A 65 -6.02 -19.02 -7.29
C VAL A 65 -7.13 -18.05 -6.91
N ILE A 66 -7.27 -16.97 -7.69
CA ILE A 66 -8.40 -16.07 -7.62
C ILE A 66 -9.20 -16.20 -8.92
N ILE A 67 -10.50 -16.41 -8.81
CA ILE A 67 -11.43 -16.43 -9.96
C ILE A 67 -12.46 -15.32 -9.75
N CYS A 68 -12.64 -14.45 -10.74
CA CYS A 68 -13.65 -13.40 -10.73
C CYS A 68 -14.40 -13.33 -12.06
N SER A 69 -15.55 -12.64 -12.10
CA SER A 69 -16.34 -12.58 -13.33
C SER A 69 -15.63 -11.79 -14.44
N GLU A 70 -14.98 -10.69 -14.12
CA GLU A 70 -14.28 -9.79 -15.04
C GLU A 70 -13.26 -8.93 -14.29
N LEU A 71 -12.25 -8.41 -14.99
CA LEU A 71 -11.19 -7.58 -14.38
C LEU A 71 -11.76 -6.31 -13.71
N SER A 72 -12.87 -5.76 -14.21
CA SER A 72 -13.52 -4.58 -13.64
C SER A 72 -14.01 -4.80 -12.19
N ARG A 73 -14.20 -6.06 -11.76
CA ARG A 73 -14.55 -6.39 -10.37
C ARG A 73 -13.38 -6.16 -9.42
N LEU A 74 -12.16 -6.38 -9.88
CA LEU A 74 -10.95 -6.10 -9.09
C LEU A 74 -10.77 -4.60 -8.84
N GLY A 75 -11.11 -3.76 -9.83
CA GLY A 75 -11.01 -2.32 -9.72
C GLY A 75 -11.56 -1.59 -10.92
N ARG A 76 -11.93 -0.31 -10.79
CA ARG A 76 -12.37 0.53 -11.90
C ARG A 76 -11.23 1.30 -12.57
N LYS A 77 -10.13 1.52 -11.86
CA LYS A 77 -8.95 2.20 -12.40
C LYS A 77 -7.99 1.16 -12.94
N MET A 78 -7.52 1.35 -14.17
CA MET A 78 -6.56 0.44 -14.81
C MET A 78 -5.35 0.16 -13.91
N PHE A 79 -4.73 1.20 -13.35
CA PHE A 79 -3.56 1.06 -12.47
C PHE A 79 -3.82 0.23 -11.21
N MET A 80 -5.04 0.30 -10.66
CA MET A 80 -5.43 -0.55 -9.54
C MET A 80 -5.44 -2.03 -9.92
N ILE A 81 -6.04 -2.34 -11.07
CA ILE A 81 -6.08 -3.70 -11.61
C ILE A 81 -4.63 -4.20 -11.83
N MET A 82 -3.80 -3.37 -12.46
CA MET A 82 -2.39 -3.68 -12.73
C MET A 82 -1.61 -4.01 -11.47
N ARG A 83 -1.77 -3.20 -10.40
CA ARG A 83 -1.12 -3.46 -9.09
C ARG A 83 -1.55 -4.80 -8.49
N ILE A 84 -2.83 -5.15 -8.61
CA ILE A 84 -3.34 -6.44 -8.13
C ILE A 84 -2.72 -7.59 -8.93
N LEU A 85 -2.69 -7.47 -10.26
CA LEU A 85 -2.10 -8.50 -11.13
C LEU A 85 -0.59 -8.65 -10.87
N GLU A 86 0.14 -7.54 -10.75
CA GLU A 86 1.57 -7.54 -10.39
C GLU A 86 1.81 -8.23 -9.05
N HIS A 87 0.97 -7.94 -8.05
CA HIS A 87 1.05 -8.55 -6.73
C HIS A 87 0.84 -10.07 -6.80
N CYS A 88 -0.19 -10.53 -7.51
CA CYS A 88 -0.44 -11.96 -7.73
C CYS A 88 0.75 -12.64 -8.41
N MET A 89 1.32 -12.00 -9.42
CA MET A 89 2.50 -12.55 -10.13
C MET A 89 3.73 -12.65 -9.23
N LYS A 90 4.01 -11.62 -8.43
CA LYS A 90 5.16 -11.62 -7.51
C LYS A 90 5.09 -12.74 -6.48
N ILE A 91 3.87 -13.06 -6.04
CA ILE A 91 3.63 -14.16 -5.10
C ILE A 91 3.61 -15.53 -5.80
N GLY A 92 3.35 -15.59 -7.11
CA GLY A 92 3.12 -16.83 -7.84
C GLY A 92 1.68 -17.33 -7.70
N ALA A 93 0.73 -16.46 -7.43
CA ALA A 93 -0.69 -16.75 -7.45
C ALA A 93 -1.25 -16.61 -8.87
N ARG A 94 -2.31 -17.36 -9.19
CA ARG A 94 -3.00 -17.32 -10.49
C ARG A 94 -4.29 -16.52 -10.40
N LEU A 95 -4.68 -15.91 -11.50
CA LEU A 95 -5.95 -15.19 -11.57
C LEU A 95 -6.65 -15.51 -12.88
N TYR A 96 -7.94 -15.83 -12.80
CA TYR A 96 -8.80 -16.14 -13.93
C TYR A 96 -10.03 -15.23 -13.95
N THR A 97 -10.45 -14.84 -15.16
CA THR A 97 -11.75 -14.20 -15.36
C THR A 97 -12.68 -15.07 -16.18
N VAL A 98 -13.98 -14.92 -15.93
CA VAL A 98 -15.03 -15.68 -16.65
C VAL A 98 -15.32 -15.04 -17.99
N LYS A 99 -15.69 -13.75 -18.00
CA LYS A 99 -16.17 -13.02 -19.19
C LYS A 99 -15.04 -12.63 -20.12
N ASP A 100 -13.97 -12.07 -19.58
CA ASP A 100 -12.85 -11.56 -20.38
C ASP A 100 -11.93 -12.66 -20.88
N GLY A 101 -12.11 -13.89 -20.39
CA GLY A 101 -11.23 -15.03 -20.69
C GLY A 101 -9.76 -14.81 -20.30
N TYR A 102 -9.54 -13.85 -19.36
CA TYR A 102 -8.19 -13.49 -18.94
C TYR A 102 -7.63 -14.55 -17.99
N GLU A 103 -6.39 -14.91 -18.21
CA GLU A 103 -5.63 -15.85 -17.39
C GLU A 103 -4.28 -15.26 -17.03
N LEU A 104 -4.05 -15.05 -15.75
CA LEU A 104 -2.75 -14.69 -15.19
C LEU A 104 -2.09 -15.96 -14.66
N GLY A 105 -1.02 -16.37 -15.29
CA GLY A 105 -0.25 -17.55 -14.92
C GLY A 105 1.17 -17.45 -15.44
N ASP A 106 1.83 -18.58 -15.61
CA ASP A 106 3.23 -18.64 -16.07
C ASP A 106 3.37 -18.61 -17.60
N THR A 107 2.36 -18.07 -18.31
CA THR A 107 2.33 -17.96 -19.76
C THR A 107 3.15 -16.77 -20.26
N ILE A 108 3.65 -16.86 -21.51
CA ILE A 108 4.37 -15.75 -22.17
C ILE A 108 3.48 -14.51 -22.24
N GLN A 109 2.19 -14.69 -22.51
CA GLN A 109 1.21 -13.58 -22.55
C GLN A 109 1.12 -12.85 -21.20
N SER A 110 1.08 -13.59 -20.08
CA SER A 110 1.10 -13.02 -18.73
C SER A 110 2.41 -12.26 -18.46
N LYS A 111 3.54 -12.78 -18.91
CA LYS A 111 4.86 -12.12 -18.76
C LYS A 111 4.94 -10.83 -19.59
N VAL A 112 4.47 -10.85 -20.83
CA VAL A 112 4.40 -9.64 -21.67
C VAL A 112 3.49 -8.59 -21.07
N LEU A 113 2.34 -8.99 -20.55
CA LEU A 113 1.39 -8.10 -19.91
C LEU A 113 1.96 -7.49 -18.63
N ALA A 114 2.66 -8.29 -17.81
CA ALA A 114 3.37 -7.81 -16.63
C ALA A 114 4.47 -6.78 -16.97
N PHE A 115 5.22 -7.03 -18.05
CA PHE A 115 6.22 -6.08 -18.54
C PHE A 115 5.56 -4.75 -18.97
N ALA A 116 4.47 -4.83 -19.74
CA ALA A 116 3.71 -3.64 -20.15
C ALA A 116 3.16 -2.87 -18.94
N PHE A 117 2.72 -3.58 -17.91
CA PHE A 117 2.24 -3.00 -16.66
C PHE A 117 3.37 -2.33 -15.86
N GLY A 118 4.52 -3.00 -15.73
CA GLY A 118 5.70 -2.42 -15.08
C GLY A 118 6.14 -1.11 -15.75
N LEU A 119 6.19 -1.10 -17.07
CA LEU A 119 6.52 0.09 -17.86
C LEU A 119 5.50 1.22 -17.66
N SER A 120 4.21 0.92 -17.68
CA SER A 120 3.16 1.91 -17.44
C SER A 120 3.24 2.52 -16.05
N ALA A 121 3.52 1.72 -15.02
CA ALA A 121 3.69 2.19 -13.65
C ALA A 121 4.95 3.06 -13.49
N GLU A 122 6.00 2.79 -14.25
CA GLU A 122 7.20 3.62 -14.28
C GLU A 122 6.95 4.96 -14.97
N ILE A 123 6.25 4.95 -16.11
CA ILE A 123 5.84 6.17 -16.82
C ILE A 123 4.99 7.06 -15.90
N GLU A 124 4.00 6.49 -15.19
CA GLU A 124 3.16 7.27 -14.26
C GLU A 124 3.99 7.90 -13.14
N ARG A 125 4.90 7.15 -12.51
CA ARG A 125 5.81 7.69 -11.49
C ARG A 125 6.64 8.85 -12.01
N ASN A 126 7.18 8.72 -13.22
CA ASN A 126 7.98 9.76 -13.86
C ASN A 126 7.14 11.01 -14.15
N LEU A 127 5.90 10.86 -14.65
CA LEU A 127 4.98 11.98 -14.87
C LEU A 127 4.59 12.68 -13.57
N ILE A 128 4.32 11.95 -12.49
CA ILE A 128 4.04 12.53 -11.17
C ILE A 128 5.26 13.31 -10.65
N ALA A 129 6.45 12.74 -10.76
CA ALA A 129 7.69 13.37 -10.34
C ALA A 129 7.95 14.66 -11.15
N GLN A 130 7.74 14.62 -12.46
CA GLN A 130 7.87 15.78 -13.33
C GLN A 130 6.87 16.87 -12.95
N ARG A 131 5.58 16.57 -12.82
CA ARG A 131 4.55 17.54 -12.41
C ARG A 131 4.85 18.15 -11.04
N THR A 132 5.33 17.35 -10.09
CA THR A 132 5.73 17.84 -8.76
C THR A 132 6.92 18.80 -8.88
N LYS A 133 7.93 18.46 -9.67
CA LYS A 133 9.08 19.32 -9.93
C LYS A 133 8.67 20.65 -10.58
N GLU A 134 7.80 20.61 -11.58
CA GLU A 134 7.28 21.80 -12.26
C GLU A 134 6.49 22.70 -11.28
N ALA A 135 5.62 22.12 -10.45
CA ALA A 135 4.85 22.83 -9.44
C ALA A 135 5.75 23.49 -8.40
N LEU A 136 6.78 22.78 -7.90
CA LEU A 136 7.74 23.33 -6.95
C LEU A 136 8.58 24.46 -7.57
N THR A 137 9.00 24.29 -8.83
CA THR A 137 9.72 25.35 -9.57
C THR A 137 8.86 26.59 -9.75
N ALA A 138 7.58 26.42 -10.12
CA ALA A 138 6.65 27.54 -10.24
C ALA A 138 6.43 28.28 -8.91
N LEU A 139 6.37 27.58 -7.78
CA LEU A 139 6.31 28.19 -6.45
C LEU A 139 7.59 28.97 -6.11
N GLN A 140 8.76 28.42 -6.43
CA GLN A 140 10.04 29.11 -6.24
C GLN A 140 10.13 30.39 -7.07
N LEU A 141 9.71 30.36 -8.34
CA LEU A 141 9.65 31.55 -9.20
C LEU A 141 8.72 32.63 -8.68
N ARG A 142 7.67 32.26 -7.95
CA ARG A 142 6.75 33.18 -7.24
C ARG A 142 7.32 33.68 -5.92
N GLY A 143 8.55 33.35 -5.56
CA GLY A 143 9.21 33.75 -4.32
C GLY A 143 8.78 32.99 -3.08
N VAL A 144 8.01 31.90 -3.22
CA VAL A 144 7.61 31.07 -2.09
C VAL A 144 8.81 30.24 -1.62
N LYS A 145 9.24 30.46 -0.37
CA LYS A 145 10.27 29.63 0.26
C LYS A 145 9.72 28.24 0.54
N LEU A 146 10.30 27.24 -0.13
CA LEU A 146 9.95 25.83 0.08
C LEU A 146 10.72 25.28 1.28
N GLY A 147 10.11 24.32 1.97
CA GLY A 147 10.71 23.67 3.12
C GLY A 147 10.16 24.19 4.44
N ARG A 148 10.80 23.77 5.52
CA ARG A 148 10.37 24.15 6.88
C ARG A 148 10.64 25.65 7.09
N PRO A 149 9.65 26.43 7.63
CA PRO A 149 9.85 27.83 7.97
C PRO A 149 11.02 28.02 8.95
N ASN A 150 11.83 29.05 8.71
CA ASN A 150 12.91 29.37 9.62
C ASN A 150 12.37 29.70 11.01
N GLY A 151 12.98 29.12 12.05
CA GLY A 151 12.58 29.36 13.45
C GLY A 151 11.40 28.51 13.96
N GLN A 152 10.78 27.70 13.12
CA GLN A 152 9.73 26.78 13.56
C GLN A 152 10.32 25.69 14.47
N LYS A 153 10.00 25.75 15.75
CA LYS A 153 10.40 24.73 16.73
C LYS A 153 9.56 23.45 16.55
N ASN A 154 10.13 22.30 16.89
CA ASN A 154 9.36 21.06 16.96
C ASN A 154 8.35 21.18 18.12
N THR A 155 7.11 20.77 17.88
CA THR A 155 6.08 20.68 18.91
C THR A 155 6.34 19.55 19.91
N CYS A 156 7.09 18.53 19.50
CA CYS A 156 7.54 17.43 20.36
C CYS A 156 9.06 17.29 20.24
N HIS A 157 9.76 17.26 21.34
CA HIS A 157 11.18 16.93 21.38
C HIS A 157 11.38 15.50 21.91
N ILE A 158 12.43 14.83 21.43
CA ILE A 158 12.76 13.45 21.86
C ILE A 158 13.00 13.36 23.38
N ILE A 159 13.30 14.50 24.02
CA ILE A 159 13.55 14.60 25.45
C ILE A 159 12.33 15.02 26.27
N ASP A 160 11.19 15.28 25.63
CA ASP A 160 9.97 15.66 26.34
C ASP A 160 9.54 14.53 27.30
N GLY A 161 9.31 14.88 28.56
CA GLY A 161 9.03 13.95 29.64
C GLY A 161 10.27 13.37 30.36
N TYR A 162 11.48 13.64 29.86
CA TYR A 162 12.74 13.23 30.52
C TYR A 162 13.51 14.39 31.15
N GLU A 163 12.96 15.61 31.12
CA GLU A 163 13.67 16.84 31.55
C GLU A 163 14.15 16.75 32.99
N ASN A 164 13.27 16.36 33.90
CA ASN A 164 13.62 16.22 35.32
C ASN A 164 14.66 15.13 35.53
N LEU A 165 14.49 13.99 34.89
CA LEU A 165 15.45 12.87 34.98
C LEU A 165 16.84 13.29 34.47
N ILE A 166 16.92 14.07 33.39
CA ILE A 166 18.19 14.58 32.84
C ILE A 166 18.86 15.52 33.86
N LEU A 167 18.09 16.43 34.48
CA LEU A 167 18.61 17.37 35.46
C LEU A 167 19.09 16.65 36.72
N ASP A 168 18.33 15.70 37.24
CA ASP A 168 18.71 14.88 38.42
C ASP A 168 19.97 14.09 38.16
N MET A 169 20.07 13.42 37.01
CA MET A 169 21.28 12.68 36.65
C MET A 169 22.49 13.59 36.46
N TYR A 170 22.31 14.80 35.92
CA TYR A 170 23.38 15.76 35.72
C TYR A 170 23.86 16.37 37.04
N SER A 171 22.96 16.69 37.97
CA SER A 171 23.27 17.17 39.31
C SER A 171 23.96 16.11 40.17
N ALA A 172 23.64 14.84 39.95
CA ALA A 172 24.34 13.68 40.55
C ALA A 172 25.74 13.40 39.94
N GLY A 173 26.25 14.29 39.06
CA GLY A 173 27.58 14.17 38.46
C GLY A 173 27.70 13.14 37.34
N ILE A 174 26.58 12.62 36.81
CA ILE A 174 26.59 11.64 35.73
C ILE A 174 26.98 12.34 34.41
N SER A 175 27.92 11.74 33.68
CA SER A 175 28.40 12.33 32.41
C SER A 175 27.30 12.42 31.37
N LYS A 176 27.29 13.49 30.53
CA LYS A 176 26.37 13.73 29.44
C LYS A 176 26.24 12.53 28.48
N ARG A 177 27.34 11.80 28.26
CA ARG A 177 27.36 10.57 27.42
C ARG A 177 26.56 9.45 28.08
N LYS A 178 26.67 9.27 29.39
CA LYS A 178 25.91 8.24 30.10
C LYS A 178 24.44 8.58 30.18
N ILE A 179 24.08 9.84 30.43
CA ILE A 179 22.67 10.35 30.37
C ILE A 179 22.10 10.08 28.97
N ALA A 180 22.79 10.49 27.91
CA ALA A 180 22.36 10.28 26.53
C ALA A 180 22.09 8.80 26.20
N ARG A 181 22.94 7.89 26.70
CA ARG A 181 22.75 6.44 26.52
C ARG A 181 21.52 5.93 27.29
N THR A 182 21.27 6.41 28.49
CA THR A 182 20.13 6.00 29.32
C THR A 182 18.79 6.34 28.66
N ILE A 183 18.65 7.52 28.10
CA ILE A 183 17.42 7.96 27.44
C ILE A 183 17.42 7.76 25.91
N ARG A 184 18.44 7.07 25.37
CA ARG A 184 18.60 6.69 23.95
C ARG A 184 18.60 7.87 22.98
N VAL A 185 19.29 8.94 23.35
CA VAL A 185 19.47 10.13 22.48
C VAL A 185 20.96 10.37 22.21
N SER A 186 21.26 11.29 21.29
CA SER A 186 22.63 11.69 21.00
C SER A 186 23.20 12.59 22.10
N PRO A 187 24.49 12.48 22.47
CA PRO A 187 25.12 13.37 23.45
C PRO A 187 24.99 14.87 23.14
N PRO A 188 25.05 15.34 21.88
CA PRO A 188 24.78 16.73 21.55
C PRO A 188 23.38 17.21 21.92
N THR A 189 22.38 16.33 21.91
CA THR A 189 20.99 16.65 22.32
C THR A 189 20.95 17.03 23.79
N ILE A 190 21.62 16.25 24.65
CA ILE A 190 21.75 16.54 26.09
C ILE A 190 22.51 17.84 26.32
N SER A 191 23.60 18.10 25.59
CA SER A 191 24.36 19.34 25.71
C SER A 191 23.50 20.56 25.39
N ARG A 192 22.78 20.55 24.28
CA ARG A 192 21.86 21.65 23.90
C ARG A 192 20.76 21.88 24.94
N PHE A 193 20.20 20.80 25.47
CA PHE A 193 19.17 20.90 26.51
C PHE A 193 19.71 21.58 27.76
N LEU A 194 20.86 21.15 28.25
CA LEU A 194 21.48 21.73 29.44
C LEU A 194 21.93 23.20 29.22
N GLU A 195 22.36 23.55 28.00
CA GLU A 195 22.71 24.93 27.63
C GLU A 195 21.49 25.85 27.57
N SER A 196 20.35 25.33 27.11
CA SER A 196 19.09 26.11 27.03
C SER A 196 18.45 26.41 28.41
N ARG A 197 18.96 25.80 29.48
CA ARG A 197 18.47 25.96 30.88
C ARG A 197 19.45 26.70 31.75
N LYS A 198 20.61 27.15 31.24
CA LYS A 198 21.50 28.13 31.86
C LYS A 198 21.02 29.54 31.58
#